data_fc041a459633778beb9c6d53211af91c
#
_entry.id   fc041a459633778beb9c6d53211af91c
#
_cell.length_a   1.000
_cell.length_b   1.000
_cell.length_c   1.000
_cell.angle_alpha   90.00
_cell.angle_beta   90.00
_cell.angle_gamma   90.00
#
_symmetry.space_group_name_H-M   'P 1'
#
loop_
_entity.id
_entity.type
_entity.pdbx_description
1 polymer ?
#
loop_
_entity_poly.entity_id
_entity_poly.type
_entity_poly.pdbx_seq_one_letter_code
_entity_poly.pdbx_strand_id
1 'polypeptide(L)'
;MGKFIEEFYYGNLDPQARSTKQNKTVQKQMEVLMLNEDFLTEHLSGESKKKFLDFCNAWGVVNGESNLDSFIMGFRLGANFTYDTFVSEESPFIDLLKEA
;
A
#
# COMPACT_ATOMS: atom_id res chain seq x y z
N MET A 1 -12.09 1.71 22.74
CA MET A 1 -11.70 2.88 21.99
C MET A 1 -10.25 3.30 22.18
N GLY A 2 -9.74 3.32 23.37
CA GLY A 2 -8.39 3.76 23.64
C GLY A 2 -7.31 2.85 23.07
N LYS A 3 -7.63 1.58 22.81
CA LYS A 3 -6.59 0.63 22.44
C LYS A 3 -5.93 0.94 21.09
N PHE A 4 -6.69 1.33 20.09
CA PHE A 4 -6.12 1.68 18.78
C PHE A 4 -5.25 2.92 18.89
N ILE A 5 -5.74 3.95 19.57
CA ILE A 5 -5.00 5.20 19.75
C ILE A 5 -3.76 4.96 20.58
N GLU A 6 -3.89 4.16 21.62
CA GLU A 6 -2.78 3.79 22.50
C GLU A 6 -1.69 3.03 21.73
N GLU A 7 -2.08 2.04 20.92
CA GLU A 7 -1.13 1.30 20.12
C GLU A 7 -0.43 2.18 19.10
N PHE A 8 -1.17 3.13 18.49
CA PHE A 8 -0.59 4.09 17.57
C PHE A 8 0.43 4.98 18.29
N TYR A 9 0.07 5.45 19.49
CA TYR A 9 0.96 6.31 20.28
C TYR A 9 2.28 5.64 20.59
N TYR A 10 2.24 4.36 20.94
CA TYR A 10 3.44 3.62 21.28
C TYR A 10 4.19 3.07 20.07
N GLY A 11 3.76 3.39 18.87
CA GLY A 11 4.46 2.96 17.66
C GLY A 11 4.27 1.51 17.31
N ASN A 12 3.22 0.89 17.80
CA ASN A 12 2.93 -0.53 17.55
C ASN A 12 2.12 -0.77 16.29
N LEU A 13 1.75 0.31 15.60
CA LEU A 13 1.06 0.23 14.31
C LEU A 13 1.99 0.74 13.24
N ASP A 14 2.34 -0.12 12.31
CA ASP A 14 3.22 0.22 11.20
C ASP A 14 2.54 -0.19 9.89
N PRO A 15 2.05 0.78 9.10
CA PRO A 15 1.36 0.45 7.86
C PRO A 15 2.28 -0.18 6.81
N GLN A 16 3.59 0.01 6.94
CA GLN A 16 4.54 -0.60 6.02
C GLN A 16 4.85 -2.05 6.38
N ALA A 17 4.68 -2.42 7.63
CA ALA A 17 4.99 -3.77 8.11
C ALA A 17 3.84 -4.75 7.90
N ARG A 18 2.91 -4.41 7.01
CA ARG A 18 1.80 -5.31 6.71
C ARG A 18 2.31 -6.64 6.19
N SER A 19 1.68 -7.72 6.64
CA SER A 19 2.08 -9.04 6.21
C SER A 19 1.49 -9.37 4.84
N THR A 20 2.35 -9.73 3.89
CA THR A 20 1.92 -10.28 2.62
C THR A 20 1.75 -11.79 2.68
N LYS A 21 2.09 -12.40 3.81
CA LYS A 21 2.03 -13.86 3.97
C LYS A 21 0.62 -14.43 3.79
N GLN A 22 -0.40 -13.62 4.06
CA GLN A 22 -1.78 -14.03 3.91
C GLN A 22 -2.28 -13.89 2.47
N ASN A 23 -1.54 -13.16 1.63
CA ASN A 23 -1.90 -12.99 0.24
C ASN A 23 -1.07 -13.93 -0.63
N LYS A 24 -1.64 -15.10 -0.85
CA LYS A 24 -0.92 -16.16 -1.56
C LYS A 24 -0.65 -15.84 -3.02
N THR A 25 -1.51 -15.03 -3.64
CA THR A 25 -1.29 -14.58 -5.01
C THR A 25 -0.05 -13.70 -5.09
N VAL A 26 0.09 -12.78 -4.14
CA VAL A 26 1.27 -11.91 -4.09
C VAL A 26 2.53 -12.73 -3.86
N GLN A 27 2.50 -13.66 -2.91
CA GLN A 27 3.65 -14.51 -2.63
C GLN A 27 4.10 -15.31 -3.86
N LYS A 28 3.13 -15.89 -4.55
CA LYS A 28 3.43 -16.67 -5.75
C LYS A 28 4.07 -15.83 -6.84
N GLN A 29 3.55 -14.64 -7.07
CA GLN A 29 4.11 -13.75 -8.07
C GLN A 29 5.47 -13.19 -7.66
N MET A 30 5.69 -12.97 -6.38
CA MET A 30 7.00 -12.56 -5.88
C MET A 30 8.06 -13.63 -6.15
N GLU A 31 7.71 -14.90 -5.99
CA GLU A 31 8.61 -16.00 -6.33
C GLU A 31 8.96 -16.00 -7.81
N VAL A 32 7.97 -15.78 -8.67
CA VAL A 32 8.19 -15.67 -10.12
C VAL A 32 9.13 -14.53 -10.43
N LEU A 33 8.92 -13.38 -9.82
CA LEU A 33 9.78 -12.21 -10.03
C LEU A 33 11.24 -12.52 -9.62
N MET A 34 11.41 -13.11 -8.45
CA MET A 34 12.75 -13.42 -7.93
C MET A 34 13.49 -14.41 -8.81
N LEU A 35 12.83 -15.48 -9.23
CA LEU A 35 13.45 -16.49 -10.06
C LEU A 35 13.86 -15.93 -11.42
N ASN A 36 12.99 -15.12 -12.03
CA ASN A 36 13.29 -14.52 -13.32
C ASN A 36 14.38 -13.44 -13.21
N GLU A 37 14.35 -12.66 -12.16
CA GLU A 37 15.39 -11.66 -11.93
C GLU A 37 16.76 -12.31 -11.78
N ASP A 38 16.85 -13.37 -10.98
CA ASP A 38 18.09 -14.11 -10.79
C ASP A 38 18.58 -14.70 -12.11
N PHE A 39 17.69 -15.35 -12.87
CA PHE A 39 18.05 -15.94 -14.15
C PHE A 39 18.59 -14.88 -15.12
N LEU A 40 17.86 -13.78 -15.27
CA LEU A 40 18.24 -12.73 -16.22
C LEU A 40 19.52 -12.04 -15.80
N THR A 41 19.73 -11.82 -14.50
CA THR A 41 20.93 -11.21 -13.99
C THR A 41 22.17 -12.07 -14.32
N GLU A 42 22.04 -13.39 -14.24
CA GLU A 42 23.14 -14.30 -14.54
C GLU A 42 23.39 -14.46 -16.03
N HIS A 43 22.35 -14.37 -16.86
CA HIS A 43 22.47 -14.72 -18.28
C HIS A 43 22.62 -13.52 -19.20
N LEU A 44 22.21 -12.33 -18.76
CA LEU A 44 22.37 -11.12 -19.55
C LEU A 44 23.77 -10.55 -19.34
N SER A 45 24.27 -9.83 -20.35
CA SER A 45 25.58 -9.16 -20.27
C SER A 45 25.53 -7.85 -21.05
N GLY A 46 26.52 -6.98 -20.82
CA GLY A 46 26.66 -5.74 -21.54
C GLY A 46 25.48 -4.81 -21.38
N GLU A 47 25.09 -4.21 -22.49
CA GLU A 47 24.01 -3.21 -22.51
C GLU A 47 22.65 -3.81 -22.10
N SER A 48 22.40 -5.05 -22.49
CA SER A 48 21.15 -5.72 -22.13
C SER A 48 21.03 -5.90 -20.61
N LYS A 49 22.12 -6.28 -19.97
CA LYS A 49 22.12 -6.42 -18.52
C LYS A 49 21.91 -5.08 -17.83
N LYS A 50 22.59 -4.05 -18.30
CA LYS A 50 22.44 -2.71 -17.74
C LYS A 50 21.00 -2.22 -17.83
N LYS A 51 20.37 -2.38 -18.99
CA LYS A 51 18.97 -1.96 -19.17
C LYS A 51 18.02 -2.77 -18.30
N PHE A 52 18.29 -4.05 -18.14
CA PHE A 52 17.47 -4.87 -17.24
C PHE A 52 17.56 -4.39 -15.80
N LEU A 53 18.78 -4.11 -15.32
CA LEU A 53 18.96 -3.63 -13.96
C LEU A 53 18.34 -2.25 -13.75
N ASP A 54 18.48 -1.37 -14.74
CA ASP A 54 17.82 -0.06 -14.69
C ASP A 54 16.31 -0.20 -14.63
N PHE A 55 15.76 -1.13 -15.41
CA PHE A 55 14.33 -1.42 -15.40
C PHE A 55 13.87 -1.89 -14.03
N CYS A 56 14.59 -2.83 -13.42
CA CYS A 56 14.26 -3.34 -12.09
C CYS A 56 14.30 -2.23 -11.04
N ASN A 57 15.33 -1.40 -11.09
CA ASN A 57 15.47 -0.30 -10.15
C ASN A 57 14.37 0.74 -10.30
N ALA A 58 14.07 1.11 -11.55
CA ALA A 58 12.99 2.07 -11.82
C ALA A 58 11.63 1.52 -11.38
N TRP A 59 11.38 0.25 -11.64
CA TRP A 59 10.14 -0.39 -11.20
C TRP A 59 10.01 -0.38 -9.68
N GLY A 60 11.12 -0.63 -8.98
CA GLY A 60 11.13 -0.57 -7.52
C GLY A 60 10.77 0.81 -6.99
N VAL A 61 11.30 1.87 -7.62
CA VAL A 61 10.97 3.24 -7.23
C VAL A 61 9.49 3.53 -7.50
N VAL A 62 9.01 3.18 -8.68
CA VAL A 62 7.59 3.39 -9.03
C VAL A 62 6.69 2.67 -8.03
N ASN A 63 7.01 1.43 -7.71
CA ASN A 63 6.20 0.63 -6.79
C ASN A 63 6.18 1.25 -5.39
N GLY A 64 7.34 1.69 -4.89
CA GLY A 64 7.42 2.32 -3.57
C GLY A 64 6.64 3.62 -3.50
N GLU A 65 6.81 4.50 -4.48
CA GLU A 65 6.10 5.77 -4.52
C GLU A 65 4.59 5.57 -4.70
N SER A 66 4.20 4.63 -5.55
CA SER A 66 2.79 4.32 -5.76
C SER A 66 2.13 3.76 -4.51
N ASN A 67 2.85 2.96 -3.74
CA ASN A 67 2.33 2.44 -2.48
C ASN A 67 2.08 3.57 -1.48
N LEU A 68 2.98 4.52 -1.39
CA LEU A 68 2.80 5.70 -0.54
C LEU A 68 1.59 6.51 -0.98
N ASP A 69 1.48 6.80 -2.27
CA ASP A 69 0.35 7.55 -2.80
C ASP A 69 -0.97 6.85 -2.52
N SER A 70 -1.02 5.55 -2.73
CA SER A 70 -2.24 4.76 -2.46
C SER A 70 -2.62 4.80 -1.00
N PHE A 71 -1.63 4.72 -0.11
CA PHE A 71 -1.87 4.81 1.33
C PHE A 71 -2.46 6.18 1.69
N ILE A 72 -1.86 7.25 1.19
CA ILE A 72 -2.33 8.62 1.46
C ILE A 72 -3.75 8.81 0.94
N MET A 73 -4.00 8.37 -0.28
CA MET A 73 -5.33 8.48 -0.89
C MET A 73 -6.38 7.71 -0.10
N GLY A 74 -6.06 6.48 0.29
CA GLY A 74 -6.98 5.66 1.07
C GLY A 74 -7.30 6.29 2.42
N PHE A 75 -6.27 6.81 3.09
CA PHE A 75 -6.44 7.47 4.38
C PHE A 75 -7.35 8.70 4.26
N ARG A 76 -7.07 9.55 3.26
CA ARG A 76 -7.87 10.76 3.03
C ARG A 76 -9.30 10.45 2.65
N LEU A 77 -9.48 9.44 1.80
CA LEU A 77 -10.80 9.03 1.37
C LEU A 77 -11.62 8.52 2.55
N GLY A 78 -11.02 7.68 3.38
CA GLY A 78 -11.70 7.17 4.57
C GLY A 78 -12.06 8.27 5.55
N ALA A 79 -11.15 9.22 5.77
CA ALA A 79 -11.42 10.35 6.66
C ALA A 79 -12.55 11.22 6.12
N ASN A 80 -12.60 11.44 4.80
CA ASN A 80 -13.66 12.23 4.19
C ASN A 80 -15.02 11.56 4.30
N PHE A 81 -15.06 10.24 4.14
CA PHE A 81 -16.31 9.50 4.34
C PHE A 81 -16.81 9.63 5.78
N THR A 82 -15.89 9.52 6.72
CA THR A 82 -16.24 9.64 8.13
C THR A 82 -16.72 11.05 8.44
N TYR A 83 -16.04 12.07 7.94
CA TYR A 83 -16.44 13.45 8.14
C TYR A 83 -17.83 13.70 7.58
N ASP A 84 -18.08 13.26 6.35
CA ASP A 84 -19.37 13.47 5.70
C ASP A 84 -20.50 12.76 6.45
N THR A 85 -20.22 11.58 6.98
CA THR A 85 -21.22 10.78 7.68
C THR A 85 -21.59 11.36 9.05
N PHE A 86 -20.61 11.82 9.82
CA PHE A 86 -20.82 12.15 11.23
C PHE A 86 -20.71 13.62 11.58
N VAL A 87 -20.09 14.43 10.73
CA VAL A 87 -19.77 15.82 11.07
C VAL A 87 -20.46 16.79 10.12
N SER A 88 -20.45 16.50 8.82
CA SER A 88 -21.03 17.42 7.82
C SER A 88 -22.54 17.49 7.93
N GLU A 89 -23.06 18.72 7.90
CA GLU A 89 -24.51 18.94 7.87
C GLU A 89 -25.08 18.90 6.47
N GLU A 90 -24.20 18.84 5.47
CA GLU A 90 -24.60 18.88 4.05
C GLU A 90 -24.64 17.49 3.42
N SER A 91 -24.56 16.46 4.24
CA SER A 91 -24.61 15.10 3.73
C SER A 91 -25.88 14.84 2.94
N PRO A 92 -25.78 14.22 1.76
CA PRO A 92 -26.98 13.88 0.98
C PRO A 92 -27.74 12.69 1.55
N PHE A 93 -27.21 12.05 2.60
CA PHE A 93 -27.83 10.87 3.20
C PHE A 93 -28.58 11.23 4.47
N ILE A 94 -29.61 10.47 4.74
CA ILE A 94 -30.28 10.59 6.02
C ILE A 94 -29.36 10.08 7.10
N ASP A 95 -29.08 10.92 8.09
CA ASP A 95 -28.24 10.55 9.20
C ASP A 95 -29.08 9.92 10.29
N LEU A 96 -29.09 8.60 10.32
CA LEU A 96 -29.89 7.86 11.28
C LEU A 96 -29.49 8.13 12.73
N LEU A 97 -28.23 8.52 12.96
CA LEU A 97 -27.79 8.87 14.30
C LEU A 97 -28.34 10.20 14.76
N LYS A 98 -28.55 11.13 13.82
CA LYS A 98 -29.14 12.42 14.12
C LYS A 98 -30.60 12.31 14.40
N GLU A 99 -31.29 11.41 13.72
CA GLU A 99 -32.74 11.25 13.84
C GLU A 99 -33.12 10.38 15.04
N ALA A 100 -32.19 9.66 15.56
CA ALA A 100 -32.44 8.88 16.75
C ALA A 100 -32.42 9.79 17.98
#